data_0340ae78a8350c6ca2d28159a7a1feab
#
_entry.id   0340ae78a8350c6ca2d28159a7a1feab
#
_cell.length_a   1.000
_cell.length_b   1.000
_cell.length_c   1.000
_cell.angle_alpha   90.00
_cell.angle_beta   90.00
_cell.angle_gamma   90.00
#
_symmetry.space_group_name_H-M   'P 1'
#
loop_
_entity.id
_entity.type
_entity.pdbx_description
1 polymer ?
#
loop_
_entity_poly.entity_id
_entity_poly.type
_entity_poly.pdbx_seq_one_letter_code
_entity_poly.pdbx_strand_id
1 'polypeptide(L)'
;AAGVYVNGGTFTMTENAEVSGNKLTTEGINESNNNYAGGVYVRNAESSNVTVGGNVKITGNTKNIASSGISSNVCLTKGQTIKVDKALTAGSNSIGVITETPINVVGEEAVIAEGTGSYSLTKADVSTFSSDAGIPADFEDGKIIFRKGVHKHYICGKEGCSDSHSHGTDKKWTAISTLSEINGAGYYFLTDNVELNNTWVCLKSYNNVELCLNGKTITCKSENAAISVAIGASLVITDCADKPESIGKITHKDGFSGCGIYVAGSLTLWNGSITGNTHDQDGGVQVAGKFYMNGGSITGNTTNGGVQVAGGEFYMNGGEITLNTDGYGGVYVDRGEFTMSGGKITQNISTHYSGGVYVKSGTFTMNEGGEITGNTGKNGGGVYVGQIGTFTMTGGKITGNTNSAEDGGGGVYVGQFGTFTMTGGTITGNNTSATDNSSAGGIFMNGTITVSGAAKIIDNWKGGTQAGSVY
;
A
#
# COMPACT_ATOMS: atom_id res chain seq x y z
N ALA A 1 33.94 -28.35 -1.20
CA ALA A 1 34.12 -26.96 -0.81
C ALA A 1 35.52 -26.46 -1.13
N ALA A 2 35.65 -25.19 -1.44
CA ALA A 2 36.97 -24.58 -1.57
C ALA A 2 37.49 -24.08 -0.20
N GLY A 3 36.62 -23.66 0.69
CA GLY A 3 36.97 -23.20 2.03
C GLY A 3 36.88 -24.34 3.06
N VAL A 4 35.71 -24.62 3.57
CA VAL A 4 35.47 -25.59 4.65
C VAL A 4 34.50 -26.66 4.21
N TYR A 5 34.86 -27.92 4.47
CA TYR A 5 33.98 -29.09 4.23
C TYR A 5 33.69 -29.80 5.55
N VAL A 6 32.43 -29.74 6.00
CA VAL A 6 32.00 -30.36 7.25
C VAL A 6 31.41 -31.74 6.94
N ASN A 7 32.14 -32.78 7.29
CA ASN A 7 31.78 -34.19 7.07
C ASN A 7 31.72 -34.93 8.42
N GLY A 8 30.82 -34.55 9.28
CA GLY A 8 30.74 -34.95 10.67
C GLY A 8 31.44 -33.98 11.61
N GLY A 9 30.89 -33.88 12.82
CA GLY A 9 31.38 -32.93 13.83
C GLY A 9 30.84 -31.50 13.65
N THR A 10 31.34 -30.58 14.48
CA THR A 10 30.86 -29.18 14.52
C THR A 10 31.94 -28.23 14.05
N PHE A 11 31.63 -27.40 13.06
CA PHE A 11 32.43 -26.26 12.67
C PHE A 11 31.86 -25.01 13.37
N THR A 12 32.65 -24.39 14.27
CA THR A 12 32.22 -23.22 15.04
C THR A 12 32.97 -21.98 14.61
N MET A 13 32.22 -20.90 14.35
CA MET A 13 32.77 -19.56 14.08
C MET A 13 32.25 -18.57 15.12
N THR A 14 33.16 -17.85 15.76
CA THR A 14 32.80 -16.84 16.80
C THR A 14 33.59 -15.56 16.63
N GLU A 15 33.06 -14.49 17.25
CA GLU A 15 33.68 -13.16 17.31
C GLU A 15 33.89 -12.57 15.89
N ASN A 16 35.10 -12.30 15.48
CA ASN A 16 35.43 -11.69 14.18
C ASN A 16 35.88 -12.74 13.14
N ALA A 17 35.40 -13.97 13.22
CA ALA A 17 35.77 -15.02 12.28
C ALA A 17 35.20 -14.77 10.89
N GLU A 18 35.99 -15.03 9.85
CA GLU A 18 35.62 -14.81 8.47
C GLU A 18 36.02 -15.99 7.58
N VAL A 19 35.10 -16.37 6.68
CA VAL A 19 35.33 -17.27 5.54
C VAL A 19 34.94 -16.52 4.27
N SER A 20 35.93 -16.03 3.53
CA SER A 20 35.68 -15.20 2.36
C SER A 20 36.68 -15.47 1.22
N GLY A 21 36.32 -15.03 0.01
CA GLY A 21 37.22 -15.06 -1.15
C GLY A 21 37.56 -16.45 -1.68
N ASN A 22 36.97 -17.52 -1.16
CA ASN A 22 37.25 -18.88 -1.65
C ASN A 22 36.53 -19.11 -2.99
N LYS A 23 37.23 -19.72 -3.92
CA LYS A 23 36.72 -20.00 -5.26
C LYS A 23 36.83 -21.48 -5.58
N LEU A 24 35.68 -22.11 -5.72
CA LEU A 24 35.61 -23.49 -6.22
C LEU A 24 35.60 -23.48 -7.75
N THR A 25 36.66 -23.97 -8.36
CA THR A 25 36.76 -24.16 -9.81
C THR A 25 36.69 -25.65 -10.10
N THR A 26 35.71 -26.06 -10.90
CA THR A 26 35.57 -27.48 -11.25
C THR A 26 35.30 -27.60 -12.75
N GLU A 27 36.20 -28.25 -13.44
CA GLU A 27 35.95 -28.78 -14.79
C GLU A 27 35.10 -30.05 -14.62
N GLY A 28 33.89 -30.11 -15.19
CA GLY A 28 33.07 -31.30 -15.25
C GLY A 28 31.98 -31.52 -14.19
N ILE A 29 31.69 -30.53 -13.34
CA ILE A 29 30.51 -30.63 -12.44
C ILE A 29 29.27 -30.13 -13.19
N ASN A 30 28.22 -30.98 -13.18
CA ASN A 30 26.93 -30.68 -13.79
C ASN A 30 26.24 -29.51 -13.08
N GLU A 31 25.78 -28.52 -13.83
CA GLU A 31 25.22 -27.23 -13.36
C GLU A 31 24.02 -27.39 -12.40
N SER A 32 23.32 -28.55 -12.47
CA SER A 32 22.16 -28.86 -11.66
C SER A 32 22.47 -29.33 -10.22
N ASN A 33 23.75 -29.58 -9.89
CA ASN A 33 24.12 -30.05 -8.56
C ASN A 33 24.63 -28.94 -7.64
N ASN A 34 23.79 -28.49 -6.71
CA ASN A 34 24.19 -27.58 -5.61
C ASN A 34 25.03 -28.27 -4.52
N ASN A 35 25.61 -29.44 -4.79
CA ASN A 35 26.29 -30.29 -3.81
C ASN A 35 27.70 -29.79 -3.44
N TYR A 36 28.03 -28.51 -3.70
CA TYR A 36 29.36 -27.95 -3.38
C TYR A 36 29.25 -26.46 -3.08
N ALA A 37 30.11 -25.97 -2.20
CA ALA A 37 30.21 -24.56 -1.84
C ALA A 37 31.61 -23.99 -2.10
N GLY A 38 31.67 -22.74 -2.47
CA GLY A 38 32.92 -21.97 -2.44
C GLY A 38 33.43 -21.76 -1.03
N GLY A 39 32.53 -21.39 -0.11
CA GLY A 39 32.84 -21.15 1.31
C GLY A 39 32.74 -22.39 2.19
N VAL A 40 31.59 -22.62 2.78
CA VAL A 40 31.34 -23.73 3.73
C VAL A 40 30.31 -24.70 3.14
N TYR A 41 30.67 -25.98 3.06
CA TYR A 41 29.73 -27.03 2.67
C TYR A 41 29.45 -27.93 3.85
N VAL A 42 28.17 -28.10 4.20
CA VAL A 42 27.73 -28.96 5.30
C VAL A 42 27.08 -30.21 4.70
N ARG A 43 27.77 -31.34 4.84
CA ARG A 43 27.29 -32.63 4.31
C ARG A 43 26.07 -33.10 5.11
N ASN A 44 25.14 -33.80 4.41
CA ASN A 44 24.00 -34.45 5.03
C ASN A 44 24.45 -35.66 5.88
N ALA A 45 24.84 -35.38 7.14
CA ALA A 45 25.11 -36.37 8.15
C ALA A 45 24.59 -35.85 9.49
N GLU A 46 23.94 -36.67 10.27
CA GLU A 46 23.34 -36.27 11.57
C GLU A 46 24.34 -35.58 12.52
N SER A 47 25.63 -35.87 12.35
CA SER A 47 26.71 -35.30 13.13
C SER A 47 27.33 -34.04 12.53
N SER A 48 26.88 -33.54 11.38
CA SER A 48 27.47 -32.33 10.74
C SER A 48 26.74 -31.10 11.17
N ASN A 49 27.47 -30.15 11.81
CA ASN A 49 26.88 -28.90 12.29
C ASN A 49 27.77 -27.70 11.95
N VAL A 50 27.15 -26.54 11.72
CA VAL A 50 27.80 -25.23 11.70
C VAL A 50 27.19 -24.38 12.79
N THR A 51 28.02 -23.85 13.68
CA THR A 51 27.61 -22.95 14.75
C THR A 51 28.27 -21.60 14.56
N VAL A 52 27.49 -20.53 14.68
CA VAL A 52 27.95 -19.15 14.52
C VAL A 52 27.50 -18.28 15.68
N GLY A 53 28.31 -17.23 16.00
CA GLY A 53 27.94 -16.25 17.01
C GLY A 53 28.86 -15.03 16.98
N GLY A 54 28.36 -13.85 17.34
CA GLY A 54 29.11 -12.60 17.31
C GLY A 54 29.27 -11.99 15.92
N ASN A 55 30.39 -11.35 15.62
CA ASN A 55 30.66 -10.67 14.35
C ASN A 55 31.25 -11.64 13.29
N VAL A 56 30.45 -12.59 12.83
CA VAL A 56 30.88 -13.60 11.86
C VAL A 56 30.53 -13.21 10.44
N LYS A 57 31.45 -13.47 9.49
CA LYS A 57 31.24 -13.23 8.07
C LYS A 57 31.50 -14.48 7.23
N ILE A 58 30.56 -14.85 6.38
CA ILE A 58 30.70 -15.90 5.37
C ILE A 58 30.15 -15.34 4.06
N THR A 59 30.99 -14.60 3.33
CA THR A 59 30.59 -13.85 2.13
C THR A 59 31.67 -13.87 1.07
N GLY A 60 31.34 -13.47 -0.16
CA GLY A 60 32.30 -13.33 -1.25
C GLY A 60 32.92 -14.65 -1.73
N ASN A 61 32.35 -15.76 -1.34
CA ASN A 61 32.79 -17.09 -1.82
C ASN A 61 31.99 -17.45 -3.06
N THR A 62 32.66 -18.08 -4.03
CA THR A 62 32.05 -18.40 -5.33
C THR A 62 32.32 -19.83 -5.76
N LYS A 63 31.40 -20.37 -6.56
CA LYS A 63 31.65 -21.56 -7.39
C LYS A 63 31.59 -21.14 -8.85
N ASN A 64 32.55 -21.59 -9.65
CA ASN A 64 32.52 -21.37 -11.09
C ASN A 64 31.78 -22.50 -11.78
N ILE A 65 30.73 -22.14 -12.50
CA ILE A 65 30.05 -22.98 -13.46
C ILE A 65 30.18 -22.22 -14.79
N ALA A 66 30.76 -22.85 -15.80
CA ALA A 66 30.84 -22.30 -17.17
C ALA A 66 31.16 -20.80 -17.27
N SER A 67 32.30 -20.36 -16.74
CA SER A 67 32.84 -18.99 -16.83
C SER A 67 32.18 -17.86 -15.99
N SER A 68 31.08 -18.08 -15.31
CA SER A 68 30.50 -17.09 -14.38
C SER A 68 30.61 -17.56 -12.93
N GLY A 69 31.19 -16.72 -12.04
CA GLY A 69 31.24 -16.99 -10.60
C GLY A 69 29.85 -16.81 -9.98
N ILE A 70 29.26 -17.88 -9.46
CA ILE A 70 28.00 -17.82 -8.71
C ILE A 70 28.32 -17.73 -7.21
N SER A 71 27.65 -16.85 -6.48
CA SER A 71 27.75 -16.79 -5.02
C SER A 71 27.44 -18.15 -4.41
N SER A 72 28.30 -18.62 -3.52
CA SER A 72 28.16 -19.91 -2.87
C SER A 72 28.90 -19.88 -1.52
N ASN A 73 28.30 -19.26 -0.52
CA ASN A 73 28.94 -19.00 0.76
C ASN A 73 28.76 -20.20 1.72
N VAL A 74 27.56 -20.46 2.21
CA VAL A 74 27.23 -21.68 2.96
C VAL A 74 26.26 -22.51 2.14
N CYS A 75 26.62 -23.75 1.87
CA CYS A 75 25.68 -24.71 1.27
C CYS A 75 25.19 -25.69 2.33
N LEU A 76 23.87 -25.63 2.59
CA LEU A 76 23.18 -26.52 3.51
C LEU A 76 22.54 -27.67 2.73
N THR A 77 22.88 -28.90 3.09
CA THR A 77 22.20 -30.07 2.56
C THR A 77 20.83 -30.25 3.26
N LYS A 78 20.00 -31.13 2.72
CA LYS A 78 18.62 -31.35 3.21
C LYS A 78 18.58 -31.61 4.72
N GLY A 79 17.84 -30.78 5.44
CA GLY A 79 17.64 -30.91 6.89
C GLY A 79 18.74 -30.29 7.76
N GLN A 80 19.77 -29.71 7.16
CA GLN A 80 20.82 -28.98 7.90
C GLN A 80 20.42 -27.53 8.13
N THR A 81 20.83 -26.99 9.30
CA THR A 81 20.63 -25.59 9.68
C THR A 81 21.90 -25.03 10.30
N ILE A 82 22.08 -23.72 10.22
CA ILE A 82 23.12 -23.01 10.97
C ILE A 82 22.61 -22.83 12.41
N LYS A 83 23.41 -23.27 13.38
CA LYS A 83 23.11 -23.04 14.79
C LYS A 83 23.66 -21.67 15.20
N VAL A 84 22.88 -20.88 15.93
CA VAL A 84 23.30 -19.58 16.45
C VAL A 84 23.33 -19.66 17.96
N ASP A 85 24.52 -19.51 18.57
CA ASP A 85 24.74 -19.69 20.02
C ASP A 85 24.82 -18.38 20.81
N LYS A 86 24.95 -17.24 20.12
CA LYS A 86 24.90 -15.89 20.68
C LYS A 86 24.54 -14.85 19.62
N ALA A 87 24.19 -13.65 20.09
CA ALA A 87 23.77 -12.54 19.25
C ALA A 87 24.71 -12.30 18.06
N LEU A 88 24.13 -12.17 16.87
CA LEU A 88 24.87 -11.82 15.66
C LEU A 88 25.08 -10.31 15.61
N THR A 89 26.31 -9.87 15.55
CA THR A 89 26.70 -8.45 15.54
C THR A 89 27.33 -8.01 14.23
N ALA A 90 27.44 -8.93 13.27
CA ALA A 90 27.84 -8.63 11.91
C ALA A 90 26.76 -7.78 11.20
N GLY A 91 27.17 -6.97 10.23
CA GLY A 91 26.24 -6.17 9.45
C GLY A 91 25.32 -7.03 8.58
N SER A 92 24.37 -6.38 7.92
CA SER A 92 23.42 -7.03 7.01
C SER A 92 24.12 -7.85 5.92
N ASN A 93 23.52 -8.99 5.56
CA ASN A 93 24.02 -9.92 4.53
C ASN A 93 25.44 -10.47 4.81
N SER A 94 25.79 -10.63 6.09
CA SER A 94 27.12 -11.12 6.48
C SER A 94 27.28 -12.64 6.35
N ILE A 95 26.18 -13.39 6.24
CA ILE A 95 26.17 -14.84 6.04
C ILE A 95 25.30 -15.18 4.82
N GLY A 96 25.96 -15.45 3.70
CA GLY A 96 25.27 -15.92 2.50
C GLY A 96 24.99 -17.43 2.60
N VAL A 97 23.81 -17.86 2.19
CA VAL A 97 23.38 -19.26 2.27
C VAL A 97 22.71 -19.70 0.97
N ILE A 98 23.06 -20.91 0.53
CA ILE A 98 22.35 -21.64 -0.53
C ILE A 98 21.93 -23.03 0.01
N THR A 99 20.75 -23.48 -0.40
CA THR A 99 20.28 -24.84 -0.08
C THR A 99 20.60 -25.81 -1.21
N GLU A 100 20.98 -27.03 -0.88
CA GLU A 100 21.26 -28.09 -1.86
C GLU A 100 20.05 -28.37 -2.75
N THR A 101 18.86 -28.42 -2.14
CA THR A 101 17.60 -28.47 -2.89
C THR A 101 17.15 -27.02 -3.16
N PRO A 102 17.14 -26.59 -4.42
CA PRO A 102 16.69 -25.25 -4.75
C PRO A 102 15.22 -25.03 -4.34
N ILE A 103 14.93 -23.90 -3.74
CA ILE A 103 13.56 -23.45 -3.47
C ILE A 103 13.03 -22.82 -4.76
N ASN A 104 12.33 -23.56 -5.58
CA ASN A 104 11.94 -23.15 -6.92
C ASN A 104 10.46 -22.79 -7.05
N VAL A 105 9.60 -23.28 -6.17
CA VAL A 105 8.16 -23.11 -6.21
C VAL A 105 7.72 -22.11 -5.15
N VAL A 106 6.76 -21.25 -5.49
CA VAL A 106 6.13 -20.33 -4.54
C VAL A 106 5.51 -21.11 -3.38
N GLY A 107 5.84 -20.72 -2.15
CA GLY A 107 5.42 -21.42 -0.94
C GLY A 107 6.37 -22.52 -0.45
N GLU A 108 7.38 -22.89 -1.22
CA GLU A 108 8.48 -23.73 -0.70
C GLU A 108 9.34 -22.91 0.27
N GLU A 109 9.75 -23.57 1.34
CA GLU A 109 10.58 -22.99 2.38
C GLU A 109 11.70 -23.92 2.83
N ALA A 110 12.76 -23.32 3.36
CA ALA A 110 13.81 -24.03 4.07
C ALA A 110 14.19 -23.28 5.33
N VAL A 111 14.25 -23.96 6.45
CA VAL A 111 14.86 -23.44 7.67
C VAL A 111 16.37 -23.35 7.47
N ILE A 112 16.94 -22.15 7.65
CA ILE A 112 18.37 -21.90 7.43
C ILE A 112 19.14 -21.73 8.72
N ALA A 113 18.50 -21.15 9.73
CA ALA A 113 19.15 -20.97 11.01
C ALA A 113 18.15 -21.14 12.17
N GLU A 114 18.67 -21.63 13.29
CA GLU A 114 17.95 -21.74 14.56
C GLU A 114 18.87 -21.44 15.75
N GLY A 115 18.28 -20.92 16.81
CA GLY A 115 19.02 -20.64 18.04
C GLY A 115 19.44 -21.93 18.75
N THR A 116 20.55 -21.91 19.45
CA THR A 116 21.03 -23.04 20.26
C THR A 116 21.59 -22.55 21.60
N GLY A 117 21.65 -23.43 22.60
CA GLY A 117 22.08 -23.07 23.94
C GLY A 117 21.08 -22.12 24.64
N SER A 118 21.57 -20.99 25.12
CA SER A 118 20.76 -19.95 25.77
C SER A 118 20.30 -18.83 24.80
N TYR A 119 20.69 -18.90 23.52
CA TYR A 119 20.35 -17.86 22.55
C TYR A 119 19.13 -18.25 21.73
N SER A 120 18.16 -17.36 21.70
CA SER A 120 16.99 -17.44 20.83
C SER A 120 17.11 -16.39 19.74
N LEU A 121 16.98 -16.81 18.49
CA LEU A 121 16.92 -15.89 17.35
C LEU A 121 15.75 -14.92 17.47
N THR A 122 15.94 -13.76 16.92
CA THR A 122 14.94 -12.68 16.84
C THR A 122 14.76 -12.22 15.40
N LYS A 123 13.73 -11.42 15.16
CA LYS A 123 13.51 -10.81 13.84
C LYS A 123 14.69 -9.91 13.40
N ALA A 124 15.44 -9.34 14.33
CA ALA A 124 16.61 -8.52 14.01
C ALA A 124 17.73 -9.33 13.34
N ASP A 125 17.85 -10.61 13.69
CA ASP A 125 18.88 -11.50 13.14
C ASP A 125 18.66 -11.85 11.65
N VAL A 126 17.45 -11.65 11.12
CA VAL A 126 17.11 -11.89 9.69
C VAL A 126 18.07 -11.16 8.77
N SER A 127 18.38 -9.89 9.08
CA SER A 127 19.20 -9.05 8.22
C SER A 127 20.64 -9.56 8.05
N THR A 128 21.11 -10.41 8.95
CA THR A 128 22.46 -11.01 8.89
C THR A 128 22.56 -12.08 7.80
N PHE A 129 21.44 -12.73 7.47
CA PHE A 129 21.38 -13.79 6.47
C PHE A 129 20.94 -13.28 5.10
N SER A 130 21.58 -13.79 4.06
CA SER A 130 21.17 -13.56 2.68
C SER A 130 21.16 -14.85 1.89
N SER A 131 20.24 -14.98 0.94
CA SER A 131 20.25 -16.10 0.02
C SER A 131 21.20 -15.84 -1.15
N ASP A 132 22.13 -16.74 -1.40
CA ASP A 132 22.95 -16.72 -2.60
C ASP A 132 22.12 -16.96 -3.89
N ALA A 133 20.89 -17.42 -3.76
CA ALA A 133 19.92 -17.61 -4.83
C ALA A 133 18.88 -16.45 -4.93
N GLY A 134 19.03 -15.39 -4.13
CA GLY A 134 18.13 -14.22 -4.15
C GLY A 134 16.75 -14.48 -3.54
N ILE A 135 16.60 -15.49 -2.68
CA ILE A 135 15.34 -15.81 -1.99
C ILE A 135 15.25 -14.96 -0.72
N PRO A 136 14.11 -14.29 -0.43
CA PRO A 136 13.97 -13.52 0.79
C PRO A 136 14.13 -14.36 2.05
N ALA A 137 14.80 -13.80 3.06
CA ALA A 137 14.85 -14.36 4.41
C ALA A 137 13.67 -13.82 5.24
N ASP A 138 13.10 -14.67 6.10
CA ASP A 138 12.04 -14.33 7.03
C ASP A 138 12.29 -14.96 8.40
N PHE A 139 11.54 -14.51 9.42
CA PHE A 139 11.61 -15.05 10.78
C PHE A 139 10.27 -15.64 11.18
N GLU A 140 10.26 -16.93 11.51
CA GLU A 140 9.06 -17.65 11.92
C GLU A 140 9.39 -18.70 12.99
N ASP A 141 8.60 -18.76 14.04
CA ASP A 141 8.73 -19.73 15.13
C ASP A 141 10.15 -19.85 15.72
N GLY A 142 10.82 -18.70 15.89
CA GLY A 142 12.18 -18.67 16.45
C GLY A 142 13.30 -19.10 15.48
N LYS A 143 13.01 -19.19 14.19
CA LYS A 143 13.93 -19.65 13.15
C LYS A 143 14.05 -18.64 12.02
N ILE A 144 15.20 -18.62 11.36
CA ILE A 144 15.36 -17.93 10.07
C ILE A 144 15.05 -18.92 8.96
N ILE A 145 14.18 -18.53 8.06
CA ILE A 145 13.76 -19.34 6.91
C ILE A 145 14.01 -18.59 5.60
N PHE A 146 14.31 -19.34 4.53
CA PHE A 146 14.16 -18.83 3.19
C PHE A 146 12.84 -19.36 2.63
N ARG A 147 12.03 -18.44 2.10
CA ARG A 147 10.74 -18.82 1.52
C ARG A 147 10.54 -18.09 0.19
N LYS A 148 10.31 -18.85 -0.86
CA LYS A 148 10.10 -18.25 -2.19
C LYS A 148 8.67 -17.71 -2.31
N GLY A 149 8.58 -16.39 -2.45
CA GLY A 149 7.34 -15.71 -2.81
C GLY A 149 6.24 -15.65 -1.75
N VAL A 150 6.55 -15.93 -0.46
CA VAL A 150 5.56 -15.82 0.62
C VAL A 150 6.17 -15.07 1.78
N HIS A 151 5.91 -13.77 1.88
CA HIS A 151 5.92 -13.08 3.16
C HIS A 151 4.50 -13.09 3.74
N LYS A 152 4.35 -12.81 5.03
CA LYS A 152 3.02 -12.76 5.67
C LYS A 152 2.18 -11.66 5.03
N HIS A 153 1.01 -12.03 4.55
CA HIS A 153 0.03 -11.09 4.05
C HIS A 153 -0.95 -10.74 5.17
N TYR A 154 -1.27 -9.47 5.28
CA TYR A 154 -2.19 -8.94 6.27
C TYR A 154 -3.34 -8.25 5.56
N ILE A 155 -4.58 -8.50 5.99
CA ILE A 155 -5.75 -7.79 5.41
C ILE A 155 -5.58 -6.27 5.53
N CYS A 156 -5.05 -5.79 6.67
CA CYS A 156 -4.80 -4.36 6.89
C CYS A 156 -3.49 -3.83 6.27
N GLY A 157 -2.72 -4.66 5.57
CA GLY A 157 -1.45 -4.26 4.95
C GLY A 157 -0.33 -3.88 5.92
N LYS A 158 -0.47 -4.15 7.24
CA LYS A 158 0.52 -3.77 8.28
C LYS A 158 0.85 -4.93 9.18
N GLU A 159 2.14 -5.25 9.28
CA GLU A 159 2.64 -6.14 10.32
C GLU A 159 2.62 -5.43 11.69
N GLY A 160 2.27 -6.16 12.75
CA GLY A 160 2.24 -5.62 14.11
C GLY A 160 1.22 -4.52 14.37
N CYS A 161 0.22 -4.38 13.51
CA CYS A 161 -0.90 -3.47 13.73
C CYS A 161 -1.65 -3.89 15.00
N SER A 162 -1.85 -2.94 15.92
CA SER A 162 -2.55 -3.15 17.20
C SER A 162 -4.03 -2.77 17.17
N ASP A 163 -4.52 -2.32 16.02
CA ASP A 163 -5.90 -1.88 15.86
C ASP A 163 -6.88 -3.05 15.98
N SER A 164 -8.11 -2.80 16.38
CA SER A 164 -9.14 -3.81 16.72
C SER A 164 -9.81 -4.47 15.50
N HIS A 165 -9.22 -4.39 14.31
CA HIS A 165 -9.76 -5.02 13.11
C HIS A 165 -9.09 -6.38 12.82
N SER A 166 -9.67 -7.17 11.92
CA SER A 166 -9.07 -8.45 11.51
C SER A 166 -7.79 -8.25 10.70
N HIS A 167 -6.70 -8.90 11.10
CA HIS A 167 -5.42 -8.83 10.41
C HIS A 167 -5.22 -9.93 9.37
N GLY A 168 -6.00 -11.01 9.45
CA GLY A 168 -5.90 -12.15 8.51
C GLY A 168 -4.59 -12.93 8.55
N THR A 169 -3.82 -12.81 9.65
CA THR A 169 -2.50 -13.46 9.81
C THR A 169 -2.59 -14.99 9.90
N ASP A 170 -3.76 -15.49 10.28
CA ASP A 170 -4.09 -16.93 10.41
C ASP A 170 -4.66 -17.53 9.12
N LYS A 171 -4.80 -16.72 8.07
CA LYS A 171 -5.42 -17.13 6.81
C LYS A 171 -4.40 -17.70 5.83
N LYS A 172 -4.83 -18.71 5.10
CA LYS A 172 -4.04 -19.28 4.02
C LYS A 172 -4.22 -18.44 2.77
N TRP A 173 -3.18 -17.74 2.37
CA TRP A 173 -3.13 -16.97 1.13
C TRP A 173 -2.74 -17.83 -0.06
N THR A 174 -3.39 -17.65 -1.18
CA THR A 174 -3.15 -18.36 -2.44
C THR A 174 -2.40 -17.45 -3.40
N ALA A 175 -1.24 -17.91 -3.87
CA ALA A 175 -0.46 -17.23 -4.89
C ALA A 175 -1.16 -17.31 -6.25
N ILE A 176 -1.28 -16.17 -6.93
CA ILE A 176 -1.83 -16.08 -8.28
C ILE A 176 -0.94 -15.19 -9.16
N SER A 177 -0.82 -15.54 -10.43
CA SER A 177 -0.12 -14.76 -11.44
C SER A 177 -1.07 -13.89 -12.27
N THR A 178 -2.35 -14.19 -12.25
CA THR A 178 -3.42 -13.47 -12.97
C THR A 178 -4.73 -13.50 -12.19
N LEU A 179 -5.56 -12.47 -12.35
CA LEU A 179 -6.86 -12.39 -11.67
C LEU A 179 -7.87 -13.45 -12.13
N SER A 180 -7.66 -14.08 -13.29
CA SER A 180 -8.52 -15.18 -13.77
C SER A 180 -8.40 -16.47 -12.94
N GLU A 181 -7.35 -16.58 -12.12
CA GLU A 181 -7.18 -17.70 -11.18
C GLU A 181 -8.09 -17.58 -9.95
N ILE A 182 -8.65 -16.38 -9.68
CA ILE A 182 -9.64 -16.18 -8.62
C ILE A 182 -10.97 -16.80 -9.07
N ASN A 183 -11.37 -17.87 -8.42
CA ASN A 183 -12.56 -18.65 -8.79
C ASN A 183 -13.57 -18.83 -7.64
N GLY A 184 -13.37 -18.15 -6.51
CA GLY A 184 -14.24 -18.22 -5.34
C GLY A 184 -13.79 -17.30 -4.22
N ALA A 185 -14.45 -17.43 -3.07
CA ALA A 185 -14.03 -16.78 -1.83
C ALA A 185 -12.63 -17.22 -1.42
N GLY A 186 -11.83 -16.30 -0.93
CA GLY A 186 -10.50 -16.64 -0.44
C GLY A 186 -9.55 -15.45 -0.34
N TYR A 187 -8.35 -15.76 0.08
CA TYR A 187 -7.24 -14.85 0.27
C TYR A 187 -6.22 -15.09 -0.83
N TYR A 188 -5.97 -14.09 -1.66
CA TYR A 188 -5.11 -14.19 -2.83
C TYR A 188 -4.03 -13.12 -2.79
N PHE A 189 -2.85 -13.42 -3.32
CA PHE A 189 -1.81 -12.42 -3.53
C PHE A 189 -1.17 -12.54 -4.91
N LEU A 190 -0.80 -11.41 -5.48
CA LEU A 190 -0.15 -11.38 -6.79
C LEU A 190 1.33 -11.77 -6.69
N THR A 191 1.77 -12.66 -7.56
CA THR A 191 3.19 -12.99 -7.75
C THR A 191 3.85 -12.14 -8.82
N ASP A 192 3.05 -11.65 -9.78
CA ASP A 192 3.51 -10.91 -10.95
C ASP A 192 2.64 -9.70 -11.23
N ASN A 193 3.13 -8.77 -12.06
CA ASN A 193 2.31 -7.72 -12.62
C ASN A 193 1.25 -8.32 -13.56
N VAL A 194 0.04 -7.81 -13.49
CA VAL A 194 -1.11 -8.31 -14.23
C VAL A 194 -1.50 -7.31 -15.32
N GLU A 195 -1.61 -7.77 -16.56
CA GLU A 195 -2.21 -7.00 -17.65
C GLU A 195 -3.64 -7.50 -17.93
N LEU A 196 -4.59 -6.58 -17.94
CA LEU A 196 -6.01 -6.85 -18.24
C LEU A 196 -6.34 -6.29 -19.62
N ASN A 197 -6.83 -7.12 -20.53
CA ASN A 197 -7.37 -6.67 -21.82
C ASN A 197 -8.85 -6.26 -21.74
N ASN A 198 -9.52 -6.62 -20.64
CA ASN A 198 -10.91 -6.28 -20.32
C ASN A 198 -11.05 -6.15 -18.81
N THR A 199 -12.14 -5.55 -18.35
CA THR A 199 -12.52 -5.47 -16.94
C THR A 199 -12.47 -6.83 -16.26
N TRP A 200 -11.75 -6.97 -15.15
CA TRP A 200 -11.94 -8.11 -14.26
C TRP A 200 -13.14 -7.86 -13.35
N VAL A 201 -14.04 -8.82 -13.25
CA VAL A 201 -15.28 -8.70 -12.47
C VAL A 201 -15.23 -9.59 -11.25
N CYS A 202 -15.24 -8.98 -10.05
CA CYS A 202 -15.47 -9.68 -8.79
C CYS A 202 -16.97 -10.04 -8.70
N LEU A 203 -17.28 -11.32 -8.90
CA LEU A 203 -18.67 -11.80 -8.99
C LEU A 203 -19.25 -12.09 -7.60
N LYS A 204 -20.58 -11.92 -7.46
CA LYS A 204 -21.32 -12.30 -6.26
C LYS A 204 -21.07 -13.78 -5.86
N SER A 205 -20.91 -14.67 -6.83
CA SER A 205 -20.62 -16.08 -6.60
C SER A 205 -19.28 -16.34 -5.92
N TYR A 206 -18.33 -15.38 -5.98
CA TYR A 206 -17.07 -15.48 -5.27
C TYR A 206 -17.23 -15.21 -3.76
N ASN A 207 -18.34 -14.62 -3.34
CA ASN A 207 -18.69 -14.27 -1.97
C ASN A 207 -17.77 -13.19 -1.39
N ASN A 208 -16.60 -13.54 -0.84
CA ASN A 208 -15.60 -12.60 -0.36
C ASN A 208 -14.24 -12.90 -0.99
N VAL A 209 -13.64 -11.90 -1.63
CA VAL A 209 -12.29 -11.96 -2.18
C VAL A 209 -11.42 -10.94 -1.43
N GLU A 210 -10.33 -11.42 -0.83
CA GLU A 210 -9.27 -10.57 -0.31
C GLU A 210 -8.05 -10.71 -1.21
N LEU A 211 -7.64 -9.58 -1.81
CA LEU A 211 -6.53 -9.50 -2.76
C LEU A 211 -5.41 -8.61 -2.22
N CYS A 212 -4.26 -9.21 -1.95
CA CYS A 212 -3.03 -8.47 -1.71
C CYS A 212 -2.30 -8.22 -3.03
N LEU A 213 -2.05 -6.95 -3.33
CA LEU A 213 -1.30 -6.57 -4.55
C LEU A 213 0.17 -6.99 -4.47
N ASN A 214 0.74 -7.14 -3.26
CA ASN A 214 2.11 -7.62 -3.06
C ASN A 214 3.15 -6.82 -3.86
N GLY A 215 2.98 -5.50 -3.89
CA GLY A 215 3.84 -4.60 -4.66
C GLY A 215 3.67 -4.69 -6.19
N LYS A 216 2.68 -5.42 -6.69
CA LYS A 216 2.47 -5.63 -8.13
C LYS A 216 1.46 -4.64 -8.70
N THR A 217 1.58 -4.43 -10.00
CA THR A 217 0.70 -3.53 -10.74
C THR A 217 -0.31 -4.31 -11.55
N ILE A 218 -1.58 -3.92 -11.42
CA ILE A 218 -2.66 -4.32 -12.32
C ILE A 218 -2.84 -3.20 -13.35
N THR A 219 -2.55 -3.48 -14.62
CA THR A 219 -2.64 -2.52 -15.72
C THR A 219 -3.77 -2.93 -16.68
N CYS A 220 -4.77 -2.07 -16.85
CA CYS A 220 -5.87 -2.29 -17.78
C CYS A 220 -5.59 -1.68 -19.15
N LYS A 221 -5.96 -2.41 -20.21
CA LYS A 221 -5.87 -2.03 -21.61
C LYS A 221 -7.25 -1.97 -22.27
N SER A 222 -8.26 -1.51 -21.54
CA SER A 222 -9.62 -1.31 -22.06
C SER A 222 -10.16 0.05 -21.68
N GLU A 223 -11.24 0.49 -22.35
CA GLU A 223 -11.94 1.75 -22.11
C GLU A 223 -12.96 1.65 -20.95
N ASN A 224 -12.89 0.61 -20.14
CA ASN A 224 -13.80 0.37 -19.02
C ASN A 224 -13.01 0.34 -17.70
N ALA A 225 -13.71 0.19 -16.57
CA ALA A 225 -13.08 -0.02 -15.28
C ALA A 225 -12.05 -1.17 -15.32
N ALA A 226 -10.90 -1.00 -14.70
CA ALA A 226 -9.94 -2.11 -14.58
C ALA A 226 -10.54 -3.25 -13.75
N ILE A 227 -11.20 -2.91 -12.64
CA ILE A 227 -11.89 -3.85 -11.76
C ILE A 227 -13.34 -3.42 -11.58
N SER A 228 -14.28 -4.36 -11.63
CA SER A 228 -15.67 -4.15 -11.29
C SER A 228 -16.10 -5.06 -10.14
N VAL A 229 -16.68 -4.47 -9.09
CA VAL A 229 -17.25 -5.23 -7.97
C VAL A 229 -18.75 -5.34 -8.16
N ALA A 230 -19.24 -6.51 -8.55
CA ALA A 230 -20.65 -6.74 -8.88
C ALA A 230 -21.57 -6.58 -7.66
N ILE A 231 -22.84 -6.29 -7.90
CA ILE A 231 -23.86 -6.21 -6.83
C ILE A 231 -23.86 -7.48 -5.99
N GLY A 232 -23.74 -7.31 -4.67
CA GLY A 232 -23.68 -8.40 -3.68
C GLY A 232 -22.33 -9.13 -3.61
N ALA A 233 -21.32 -8.68 -4.37
CA ALA A 233 -19.94 -9.11 -4.19
C ALA A 233 -19.23 -8.24 -3.16
N SER A 234 -18.16 -8.80 -2.55
CA SER A 234 -17.26 -8.10 -1.64
C SER A 234 -15.82 -8.32 -2.09
N LEU A 235 -15.10 -7.22 -2.26
CA LEU A 235 -13.68 -7.21 -2.58
C LEU A 235 -12.92 -6.42 -1.53
N VAL A 236 -11.90 -7.02 -0.94
CA VAL A 236 -10.92 -6.34 -0.08
C VAL A 236 -9.61 -6.24 -0.84
N ILE A 237 -9.05 -5.05 -0.94
CA ILE A 237 -7.74 -4.80 -1.52
C ILE A 237 -6.80 -4.36 -0.43
N THR A 238 -5.63 -4.99 -0.39
CA THR A 238 -4.53 -4.64 0.47
C THR A 238 -3.20 -4.71 -0.29
N ASP A 239 -2.16 -4.24 0.33
CA ASP A 239 -0.78 -4.34 -0.14
C ASP A 239 0.14 -4.47 1.07
N CYS A 240 1.08 -5.37 1.01
CA CYS A 240 2.04 -5.62 2.08
C CYS A 240 3.47 -5.18 1.72
N ALA A 241 3.62 -4.35 0.69
CA ALA A 241 4.90 -3.75 0.35
C ALA A 241 5.39 -2.82 1.47
N ASP A 242 6.62 -3.02 1.90
CA ASP A 242 7.22 -2.31 3.05
C ASP A 242 7.63 -0.87 2.73
N LYS A 243 7.74 -0.51 1.44
CA LYS A 243 8.24 0.81 1.00
C LYS A 243 7.24 1.51 0.11
N PRO A 244 7.08 2.84 0.25
CA PRO A 244 6.15 3.61 -0.57
C PRO A 244 6.35 3.45 -2.08
N GLU A 245 7.59 3.35 -2.55
CA GLU A 245 7.93 3.20 -3.96
C GLU A 245 7.57 1.83 -4.56
N SER A 246 7.39 0.83 -3.70
CA SER A 246 7.03 -0.53 -4.09
C SER A 246 5.56 -0.88 -3.89
N ILE A 247 4.72 0.08 -3.47
CA ILE A 247 3.28 -0.14 -3.28
C ILE A 247 2.63 -0.58 -4.60
N GLY A 248 1.83 -1.63 -4.52
CA GLY A 248 1.07 -2.17 -5.65
C GLY A 248 0.04 -1.19 -6.19
N LYS A 249 -0.22 -1.25 -7.50
CA LYS A 249 -1.02 -0.24 -8.21
C LYS A 249 -2.13 -0.86 -9.03
N ILE A 250 -3.22 -0.10 -9.16
CA ILE A 250 -4.31 -0.37 -10.12
C ILE A 250 -4.38 0.83 -11.05
N THR A 251 -4.13 0.63 -12.34
CA THR A 251 -3.95 1.70 -13.32
C THR A 251 -4.44 1.28 -14.71
N HIS A 252 -4.62 2.27 -15.58
CA HIS A 252 -4.75 2.04 -17.02
C HIS A 252 -3.41 2.25 -17.72
N LYS A 253 -3.24 1.57 -18.85
CA LYS A 253 -2.11 1.81 -19.75
C LYS A 253 -2.31 3.13 -20.49
N ASP A 254 -1.23 3.84 -20.78
CA ASP A 254 -1.27 5.06 -21.58
C ASP A 254 -2.02 4.85 -22.90
N GLY A 255 -2.93 5.76 -23.19
CA GLY A 255 -3.81 5.70 -24.37
C GLY A 255 -5.13 4.95 -24.17
N PHE A 256 -5.37 4.38 -22.99
CA PHE A 256 -6.67 3.81 -22.61
C PHE A 256 -7.31 4.63 -21.51
N SER A 257 -8.64 4.77 -21.56
CA SER A 257 -9.40 5.54 -20.58
C SER A 257 -10.41 4.64 -19.85
N GLY A 258 -10.46 4.76 -18.52
CA GLY A 258 -11.38 4.00 -17.67
C GLY A 258 -11.17 4.35 -16.21
N CYS A 259 -12.17 4.10 -15.35
CA CYS A 259 -11.95 4.22 -13.92
C CYS A 259 -11.14 3.01 -13.39
N GLY A 260 -10.36 3.24 -12.33
CA GLY A 260 -9.61 2.15 -11.71
C GLY A 260 -10.54 1.06 -11.19
N ILE A 261 -11.56 1.44 -10.39
CA ILE A 261 -12.51 0.47 -9.83
C ILE A 261 -13.94 1.01 -9.90
N TYR A 262 -14.85 0.22 -10.47
CA TYR A 262 -16.30 0.41 -10.39
C TYR A 262 -16.90 -0.45 -9.26
N VAL A 263 -17.59 0.18 -8.31
CA VAL A 263 -18.10 -0.48 -7.10
C VAL A 263 -19.63 -0.48 -7.12
N ALA A 264 -20.25 -1.58 -7.56
CA ALA A 264 -21.70 -1.80 -7.42
C ALA A 264 -22.03 -2.68 -6.19
N GLY A 265 -21.06 -3.45 -5.69
CA GLY A 265 -21.12 -4.23 -4.46
C GLY A 265 -20.44 -3.52 -3.28
N SER A 266 -19.50 -4.19 -2.63
CA SER A 266 -18.71 -3.64 -1.52
C SER A 266 -17.21 -3.73 -1.80
N LEU A 267 -16.51 -2.61 -1.67
CA LEU A 267 -15.06 -2.52 -1.74
C LEU A 267 -14.51 -2.07 -0.39
N THR A 268 -13.44 -2.71 0.05
CA THR A 268 -12.61 -2.21 1.17
C THR A 268 -11.18 -2.06 0.71
N LEU A 269 -10.59 -0.87 0.89
CA LEU A 269 -9.19 -0.59 0.60
C LEU A 269 -8.44 -0.37 1.92
N TRP A 270 -7.49 -1.25 2.22
CA TRP A 270 -6.60 -1.13 3.37
C TRP A 270 -5.23 -0.55 3.01
N ASN A 271 -4.70 -0.92 1.85
CA ASN A 271 -3.43 -0.44 1.33
C ASN A 271 -3.39 -0.67 -0.19
N GLY A 272 -2.39 -0.11 -0.88
CA GLY A 272 -2.30 -0.10 -2.33
C GLY A 272 -2.65 1.25 -2.92
N SER A 273 -2.43 1.43 -4.20
CA SER A 273 -2.64 2.70 -4.91
C SER A 273 -3.53 2.54 -6.13
N ILE A 274 -4.58 3.36 -6.22
CA ILE A 274 -5.40 3.49 -7.43
C ILE A 274 -4.97 4.77 -8.13
N THR A 275 -4.27 4.64 -9.26
CA THR A 275 -3.52 5.76 -9.86
C THR A 275 -3.49 5.74 -11.37
N GLY A 276 -3.33 6.93 -12.00
CA GLY A 276 -3.16 7.04 -13.45
C GLY A 276 -4.38 6.59 -14.25
N ASN A 277 -5.57 6.63 -13.64
CA ASN A 277 -6.81 6.31 -14.33
C ASN A 277 -7.43 7.60 -14.87
N THR A 278 -7.96 7.54 -16.09
CA THR A 278 -8.54 8.69 -16.81
C THR A 278 -9.86 8.29 -17.39
N HIS A 279 -10.94 8.96 -17.02
CA HIS A 279 -12.26 8.69 -17.60
C HIS A 279 -13.15 9.93 -17.57
N ASP A 280 -13.85 10.21 -18.67
CA ASP A 280 -14.64 11.44 -18.85
C ASP A 280 -15.86 11.55 -17.92
N GLN A 281 -16.30 10.46 -17.32
CA GLN A 281 -17.48 10.44 -16.44
C GLN A 281 -17.20 9.96 -15.03
N ASP A 282 -16.10 9.21 -14.82
CA ASP A 282 -15.78 8.53 -13.58
C ASP A 282 -14.33 8.86 -13.17
N GLY A 283 -14.08 8.96 -11.89
CA GLY A 283 -12.73 9.18 -11.36
C GLY A 283 -11.90 7.91 -11.21
N GLY A 284 -10.91 7.94 -10.33
CA GLY A 284 -10.15 6.74 -9.98
C GLY A 284 -11.05 5.61 -9.46
N VAL A 285 -12.07 5.93 -8.65
CA VAL A 285 -13.07 4.99 -8.13
C VAL A 285 -14.49 5.55 -8.34
N GLN A 286 -15.38 4.74 -8.94
CA GLN A 286 -16.81 5.05 -9.03
C GLN A 286 -17.60 4.19 -8.05
N VAL A 287 -18.43 4.82 -7.20
CA VAL A 287 -19.16 4.17 -6.11
C VAL A 287 -20.67 4.25 -6.32
N ALA A 288 -21.27 3.14 -6.72
CA ALA A 288 -22.73 2.95 -6.77
C ALA A 288 -23.22 2.03 -5.62
N GLY A 289 -22.32 1.26 -5.00
CA GLY A 289 -22.54 0.43 -3.83
C GLY A 289 -21.87 1.00 -2.58
N LYS A 290 -21.02 0.23 -1.92
CA LYS A 290 -20.32 0.64 -0.68
C LYS A 290 -18.80 0.62 -0.84
N PHE A 291 -18.16 1.70 -0.47
CA PHE A 291 -16.71 1.78 -0.44
C PHE A 291 -16.20 2.18 0.95
N TYR A 292 -15.33 1.36 1.53
CA TYR A 292 -14.64 1.61 2.79
C TYR A 292 -13.16 1.81 2.51
N MET A 293 -12.65 3.04 2.71
CA MET A 293 -11.24 3.36 2.61
C MET A 293 -10.65 3.49 4.01
N ASN A 294 -9.92 2.45 4.43
CA ASN A 294 -9.26 2.40 5.73
C ASN A 294 -7.77 2.78 5.65
N GLY A 295 -7.23 2.80 4.43
CA GLY A 295 -5.85 3.14 4.13
C GLY A 295 -5.62 3.20 2.62
N GLY A 296 -4.35 3.12 2.19
CA GLY A 296 -3.97 3.21 0.79
C GLY A 296 -4.10 4.61 0.19
N SER A 297 -4.00 4.71 -1.12
CA SER A 297 -4.04 6.00 -1.83
C SER A 297 -4.86 5.95 -3.12
N ILE A 298 -5.56 7.06 -3.39
CA ILE A 298 -6.20 7.32 -4.69
C ILE A 298 -5.55 8.59 -5.22
N THR A 299 -4.66 8.45 -6.21
CA THR A 299 -3.74 9.52 -6.57
C THR A 299 -3.48 9.64 -8.06
N GLY A 300 -3.29 10.88 -8.53
CA GLY A 300 -2.91 11.10 -9.93
C GLY A 300 -3.94 10.62 -10.96
N ASN A 301 -5.21 10.51 -10.57
CA ASN A 301 -6.28 10.22 -11.51
C ASN A 301 -6.78 11.55 -12.13
N THR A 302 -7.19 11.50 -13.41
CA THR A 302 -7.52 12.72 -14.17
C THR A 302 -8.94 12.67 -14.74
N THR A 303 -9.42 13.82 -15.20
CA THR A 303 -10.67 14.10 -15.85
C THR A 303 -11.86 14.26 -14.90
N ASN A 304 -12.15 13.32 -13.99
CA ASN A 304 -13.26 13.50 -13.01
C ASN A 304 -12.80 13.28 -11.54
N GLY A 305 -11.48 13.30 -11.33
CA GLY A 305 -10.92 13.33 -10.00
C GLY A 305 -10.70 11.95 -9.37
N GLY A 306 -10.63 11.92 -8.03
CA GLY A 306 -10.26 10.72 -7.28
C GLY A 306 -11.42 9.73 -7.12
N VAL A 307 -12.49 10.13 -6.43
CA VAL A 307 -13.66 9.27 -6.12
C VAL A 307 -14.94 9.95 -6.54
N GLN A 308 -15.80 9.22 -7.28
CA GLN A 308 -17.15 9.63 -7.57
C GLN A 308 -18.14 8.75 -6.80
N VAL A 309 -18.99 9.37 -5.97
CA VAL A 309 -20.08 8.70 -5.25
C VAL A 309 -21.38 8.92 -6.02
N ALA A 310 -21.77 7.94 -6.82
CA ALA A 310 -22.92 8.00 -7.74
C ALA A 310 -24.11 7.21 -7.17
N GLY A 311 -24.75 7.74 -6.14
CA GLY A 311 -25.87 7.09 -5.45
C GLY A 311 -25.47 6.03 -4.42
N GLY A 312 -24.18 5.76 -4.23
CA GLY A 312 -23.64 4.81 -3.25
C GLY A 312 -23.23 5.46 -1.93
N GLU A 313 -22.52 4.71 -1.13
CA GLU A 313 -22.00 5.12 0.18
C GLU A 313 -20.47 5.02 0.20
N PHE A 314 -19.78 6.08 0.56
CA PHE A 314 -18.34 6.12 0.74
C PHE A 314 -17.99 6.44 2.19
N TYR A 315 -17.19 5.58 2.82
CA TYR A 315 -16.68 5.73 4.18
C TYR A 315 -15.17 5.83 4.15
N MET A 316 -14.61 7.00 4.46
CA MET A 316 -13.17 7.22 4.57
C MET A 316 -12.77 7.27 6.04
N ASN A 317 -12.11 6.22 6.50
CA ASN A 317 -11.62 6.07 7.86
C ASN A 317 -10.10 6.31 7.95
N GLY A 318 -9.42 6.31 6.81
CA GLY A 318 -7.96 6.50 6.68
C GLY A 318 -7.55 6.64 5.22
N GLY A 319 -6.24 6.64 4.98
CA GLY A 319 -5.67 6.76 3.63
C GLY A 319 -5.64 8.18 3.08
N GLU A 320 -5.32 8.30 1.81
CA GLU A 320 -5.11 9.60 1.17
C GLU A 320 -5.72 9.66 -0.24
N ILE A 321 -6.46 10.74 -0.52
CA ILE A 321 -6.95 11.09 -1.85
C ILE A 321 -6.19 12.34 -2.27
N THR A 322 -5.24 12.19 -3.21
CA THR A 322 -4.26 13.25 -3.48
C THR A 322 -3.87 13.37 -4.94
N LEU A 323 -3.47 14.58 -5.34
CA LEU A 323 -2.94 14.85 -6.70
C LEU A 323 -3.90 14.45 -7.83
N ASN A 324 -5.19 14.31 -7.55
CA ASN A 324 -6.18 14.08 -8.59
C ASN A 324 -6.54 15.43 -9.23
N THR A 325 -6.69 15.43 -10.56
CA THR A 325 -6.83 16.68 -11.31
C THR A 325 -8.05 16.68 -12.22
N ASP A 326 -8.47 17.88 -12.58
CA ASP A 326 -9.60 18.19 -13.46
C ASP A 326 -10.98 17.82 -12.89
N GLY A 327 -12.04 18.19 -13.59
CA GLY A 327 -13.43 17.92 -13.25
C GLY A 327 -13.80 18.34 -11.82
N TYR A 328 -13.96 17.36 -10.94
CA TYR A 328 -14.58 17.55 -9.63
C TYR A 328 -13.59 17.46 -8.46
N GLY A 329 -12.28 17.33 -8.71
CA GLY A 329 -11.24 17.30 -7.67
C GLY A 329 -11.09 15.95 -6.94
N GLY A 330 -10.92 15.98 -5.62
CA GLY A 330 -10.67 14.76 -4.83
C GLY A 330 -11.86 13.82 -4.76
N VAL A 331 -13.03 14.31 -4.28
CA VAL A 331 -14.27 13.54 -4.12
C VAL A 331 -15.47 14.29 -4.70
N TYR A 332 -16.26 13.60 -5.52
CA TYR A 332 -17.52 14.10 -6.05
C TYR A 332 -18.69 13.28 -5.55
N VAL A 333 -19.69 13.91 -4.93
CA VAL A 333 -20.89 13.27 -4.39
C VAL A 333 -22.11 13.70 -5.20
N ASP A 334 -22.70 12.74 -5.94
CA ASP A 334 -23.95 12.91 -6.69
C ASP A 334 -24.98 11.87 -6.24
N ARG A 335 -25.98 12.29 -5.48
CA ARG A 335 -27.09 11.46 -4.96
C ARG A 335 -26.64 10.32 -4.03
N GLY A 336 -25.47 10.43 -3.44
CA GLY A 336 -24.90 9.43 -2.51
C GLY A 336 -24.57 10.02 -1.16
N GLU A 337 -23.87 9.21 -0.36
CA GLU A 337 -23.44 9.56 0.97
C GLU A 337 -21.91 9.42 1.10
N PHE A 338 -21.26 10.46 1.61
CA PHE A 338 -19.85 10.43 1.94
C PHE A 338 -19.67 10.72 3.44
N THR A 339 -19.01 9.83 4.16
CA THR A 339 -18.61 10.03 5.56
C THR A 339 -17.10 9.95 5.68
N MET A 340 -16.49 11.01 6.20
CA MET A 340 -15.05 11.08 6.47
C MET A 340 -14.81 11.12 7.96
N SER A 341 -14.30 10.02 8.52
CA SER A 341 -13.95 9.89 9.94
C SER A 341 -12.44 9.88 10.18
N GLY A 342 -11.65 9.85 9.11
CA GLY A 342 -10.20 9.89 9.14
C GLY A 342 -9.64 10.08 7.73
N GLY A 343 -8.30 10.08 7.63
CA GLY A 343 -7.60 10.22 6.36
C GLY A 343 -7.49 11.66 5.86
N LYS A 344 -6.94 11.81 4.64
CA LYS A 344 -6.62 13.11 4.05
C LYS A 344 -7.11 13.22 2.61
N ILE A 345 -7.71 14.37 2.30
CA ILE A 345 -8.00 14.80 0.94
C ILE A 345 -7.12 16.03 0.67
N THR A 346 -6.07 15.86 -0.14
CA THR A 346 -5.02 16.87 -0.22
C THR A 346 -4.47 17.06 -1.64
N GLN A 347 -4.04 18.28 -1.95
CA GLN A 347 -3.37 18.63 -3.21
C GLN A 347 -4.15 18.24 -4.48
N ASN A 348 -5.47 18.09 -4.39
CA ASN A 348 -6.29 17.87 -5.56
C ASN A 348 -6.62 19.22 -6.22
N ILE A 349 -6.73 19.22 -7.54
CA ILE A 349 -6.96 20.43 -8.33
C ILE A 349 -8.20 20.25 -9.19
N SER A 350 -9.16 21.20 -9.08
CA SER A 350 -10.31 21.26 -9.96
C SER A 350 -10.35 22.59 -10.70
N THR A 351 -10.49 22.51 -12.01
CA THR A 351 -10.67 23.68 -12.87
C THR A 351 -12.13 24.11 -13.00
N HIS A 352 -13.09 23.33 -12.45
CA HIS A 352 -14.53 23.55 -12.64
C HIS A 352 -15.28 23.83 -11.32
N TYR A 353 -15.00 23.07 -10.25
CA TYR A 353 -15.75 23.12 -9.00
C TYR A 353 -14.84 23.17 -7.75
N SER A 354 -14.85 22.11 -6.93
CA SER A 354 -14.04 22.04 -5.71
C SER A 354 -12.77 21.24 -5.91
N GLY A 355 -11.68 21.71 -5.31
CA GLY A 355 -10.44 20.94 -5.29
C GLY A 355 -10.53 19.72 -4.38
N GLY A 356 -11.10 19.85 -3.18
CA GLY A 356 -11.23 18.74 -2.22
C GLY A 356 -12.49 17.91 -2.43
N VAL A 357 -13.65 18.43 -2.01
CA VAL A 357 -14.94 17.71 -2.04
C VAL A 357 -16.02 18.54 -2.72
N TYR A 358 -16.67 18.02 -3.75
CA TYR A 358 -17.84 18.62 -4.33
C TYR A 358 -19.10 17.80 -4.00
N VAL A 359 -20.02 18.37 -3.23
CA VAL A 359 -21.33 17.79 -2.91
C VAL A 359 -22.36 18.43 -3.80
N LYS A 360 -22.61 17.84 -4.98
CA LYS A 360 -23.63 18.35 -5.93
C LYS A 360 -25.04 18.11 -5.40
N SER A 361 -25.29 16.85 -5.00
CA SER A 361 -26.51 16.37 -4.37
C SER A 361 -26.19 15.18 -3.49
N GLY A 362 -26.92 14.98 -2.40
CA GLY A 362 -26.59 13.98 -1.41
C GLY A 362 -25.95 14.60 -0.17
N THR A 363 -25.21 13.79 0.60
CA THR A 363 -24.70 14.20 1.90
C THR A 363 -23.22 13.96 2.04
N PHE A 364 -22.54 14.91 2.70
CA PHE A 364 -21.19 14.76 3.21
C PHE A 364 -21.17 14.99 4.71
N THR A 365 -20.61 14.07 5.47
CA THR A 365 -20.38 14.19 6.91
C THR A 365 -18.90 14.09 7.22
N MET A 366 -18.36 15.10 7.90
CA MET A 366 -16.96 15.16 8.33
C MET A 366 -16.85 15.10 9.84
N ASN A 367 -16.16 14.10 10.34
CA ASN A 367 -15.93 13.84 11.77
C ASN A 367 -14.50 14.23 12.19
N GLU A 368 -14.14 14.00 13.46
CA GLU A 368 -12.92 14.54 14.09
C GLU A 368 -11.60 14.15 13.39
N GLY A 369 -11.47 12.97 12.83
CA GLY A 369 -10.21 12.49 12.21
C GLY A 369 -9.97 12.93 10.76
N GLY A 370 -10.93 13.61 10.12
CA GLY A 370 -10.84 14.00 8.71
C GLY A 370 -10.00 15.27 8.49
N GLU A 371 -9.20 15.30 7.42
CA GLU A 371 -8.43 16.47 6.99
C GLU A 371 -8.62 16.75 5.49
N ILE A 372 -9.06 17.99 5.14
CA ILE A 372 -9.14 18.49 3.77
C ILE A 372 -8.15 19.65 3.65
N THR A 373 -7.04 19.45 2.94
CA THR A 373 -5.93 20.40 3.01
C THR A 373 -5.21 20.62 1.68
N GLY A 374 -4.81 21.87 1.40
CA GLY A 374 -3.98 22.18 0.23
C GLY A 374 -4.63 21.92 -1.13
N ASN A 375 -5.96 21.79 -1.19
CA ASN A 375 -6.67 21.59 -2.45
C ASN A 375 -6.94 22.94 -3.13
N THR A 376 -7.01 22.94 -4.46
CA THR A 376 -7.30 24.13 -5.27
C THR A 376 -8.52 23.89 -6.14
N GLY A 377 -9.53 24.73 -6.00
CA GLY A 377 -10.77 24.66 -6.76
C GLY A 377 -11.23 26.01 -7.28
N LYS A 378 -12.11 26.00 -8.29
CA LYS A 378 -12.64 27.23 -8.90
C LYS A 378 -13.69 27.90 -8.00
N ASN A 379 -14.56 27.14 -7.34
CA ASN A 379 -15.63 27.68 -6.49
C ASN A 379 -15.38 27.42 -5.00
N GLY A 380 -14.96 26.20 -4.65
CA GLY A 380 -14.56 25.82 -3.30
C GLY A 380 -13.17 25.25 -3.30
N GLY A 381 -12.22 25.85 -2.61
CA GLY A 381 -10.88 25.26 -2.50
C GLY A 381 -10.95 23.90 -1.81
N GLY A 382 -11.50 23.88 -0.58
CA GLY A 382 -11.70 22.66 0.20
C GLY A 382 -13.00 21.94 -0.15
N VAL A 383 -14.15 22.57 0.09
CA VAL A 383 -15.48 21.96 -0.11
C VAL A 383 -16.40 22.89 -0.90
N TYR A 384 -17.11 22.33 -1.85
CA TYR A 384 -18.24 23.01 -2.51
C TYR A 384 -19.53 22.24 -2.24
N VAL A 385 -20.51 22.89 -1.63
CA VAL A 385 -21.86 22.37 -1.40
C VAL A 385 -22.76 22.94 -2.49
N GLY A 386 -23.14 22.11 -3.45
CA GLY A 386 -23.97 22.50 -4.58
C GLY A 386 -25.43 22.76 -4.21
N GLN A 387 -26.27 22.93 -5.22
CA GLN A 387 -27.64 23.41 -5.09
C GLN A 387 -28.56 22.62 -4.16
N ILE A 388 -28.36 21.30 -4.03
CA ILE A 388 -29.18 20.43 -3.17
C ILE A 388 -28.30 19.52 -2.31
N GLY A 389 -27.04 19.89 -2.14
CA GLY A 389 -26.09 19.19 -1.31
C GLY A 389 -26.24 19.55 0.16
N THR A 390 -25.89 18.64 1.03
CA THR A 390 -25.79 18.85 2.48
C THR A 390 -24.42 18.48 2.98
N PHE A 391 -23.80 19.40 3.71
CA PHE A 391 -22.54 19.14 4.40
C PHE A 391 -22.72 19.33 5.91
N THR A 392 -22.31 18.33 6.69
CA THR A 392 -22.29 18.39 8.14
C THR A 392 -20.87 18.17 8.64
N MET A 393 -20.34 19.13 9.40
CA MET A 393 -19.02 19.06 10.02
C MET A 393 -19.15 19.01 11.54
N THR A 394 -18.88 17.87 12.13
CA THR A 394 -18.90 17.68 13.59
C THR A 394 -17.49 17.75 14.19
N GLY A 395 -16.45 17.65 13.35
CA GLY A 395 -15.03 17.69 13.73
C GLY A 395 -14.14 17.81 12.51
N GLY A 396 -12.85 17.57 12.69
CA GLY A 396 -11.86 17.59 11.61
C GLY A 396 -11.34 18.98 11.22
N LYS A 397 -10.60 19.06 10.11
CA LYS A 397 -9.92 20.28 9.68
C LYS A 397 -10.06 20.52 8.19
N ILE A 398 -10.40 21.75 7.81
CA ILE A 398 -10.35 22.26 6.44
C ILE A 398 -9.34 23.39 6.43
N THR A 399 -8.14 23.17 5.84
CA THR A 399 -7.02 24.09 6.00
C THR A 399 -6.16 24.24 4.75
N GLY A 400 -5.65 25.45 4.51
CA GLY A 400 -4.71 25.70 3.42
C GLY A 400 -5.27 25.49 2.01
N ASN A 401 -6.60 25.41 1.86
CA ASN A 401 -7.23 25.25 0.56
C ASN A 401 -7.38 26.61 -0.14
N THR A 402 -7.37 26.61 -1.46
CA THR A 402 -7.39 27.83 -2.27
C THR A 402 -8.55 27.83 -3.25
N ASN A 403 -9.37 28.89 -3.19
CA ASN A 403 -10.26 29.24 -4.29
C ASN A 403 -9.48 30.01 -5.36
N SER A 404 -9.54 29.54 -6.61
CA SER A 404 -8.80 30.12 -7.74
C SER A 404 -9.63 31.08 -8.61
N ALA A 405 -10.94 31.22 -8.36
CA ALA A 405 -11.82 32.11 -9.11
C ALA A 405 -12.10 33.43 -8.34
N GLU A 406 -12.76 34.35 -9.01
CA GLU A 406 -13.14 35.64 -8.45
C GLU A 406 -14.23 35.51 -7.38
N ASP A 407 -15.11 34.52 -7.48
CA ASP A 407 -16.19 34.22 -6.52
C ASP A 407 -16.01 32.84 -5.89
N GLY A 408 -16.34 32.68 -4.61
CA GLY A 408 -16.30 31.41 -3.91
C GLY A 408 -15.58 31.45 -2.56
N GLY A 409 -15.44 30.26 -1.96
CA GLY A 409 -14.83 30.06 -0.65
C GLY A 409 -13.50 29.30 -0.72
N GLY A 410 -12.46 29.84 -0.11
CA GLY A 410 -11.18 29.13 0.00
C GLY A 410 -11.33 27.82 0.76
N GLY A 411 -11.97 27.85 1.92
CA GLY A 411 -12.32 26.64 2.68
C GLY A 411 -13.59 25.99 2.17
N VAL A 412 -14.73 26.67 2.27
CA VAL A 412 -16.05 26.12 1.92
C VAL A 412 -16.84 27.14 1.07
N TYR A 413 -17.46 26.65 0.02
CA TYR A 413 -18.47 27.37 -0.73
C TYR A 413 -19.84 26.69 -0.58
N VAL A 414 -20.88 27.45 -0.19
CA VAL A 414 -22.26 26.96 -0.07
C VAL A 414 -23.11 27.60 -1.15
N GLY A 415 -23.52 26.82 -2.15
CA GLY A 415 -24.34 27.27 -3.25
C GLY A 415 -25.80 27.55 -2.84
N GLN A 416 -26.60 28.14 -3.72
CA GLN A 416 -27.90 28.77 -3.46
C GLN A 416 -28.90 27.95 -2.63
N PHE A 417 -28.98 26.64 -2.80
CA PHE A 417 -29.88 25.77 -2.03
C PHE A 417 -29.10 24.73 -1.20
N GLY A 418 -27.77 24.89 -1.18
CA GLY A 418 -26.90 24.06 -0.35
C GLY A 418 -27.10 24.33 1.14
N THR A 419 -26.86 23.32 1.94
CA THR A 419 -26.93 23.42 3.40
C THR A 419 -25.60 22.99 4.02
N PHE A 420 -25.07 23.84 4.88
CA PHE A 420 -23.87 23.54 5.67
C PHE A 420 -24.15 23.70 7.16
N THR A 421 -23.90 22.67 7.93
CA THR A 421 -24.00 22.67 9.39
C THR A 421 -22.63 22.35 9.99
N MET A 422 -22.13 23.24 10.84
CA MET A 422 -20.86 23.05 11.55
C MET A 422 -21.10 23.12 13.07
N THR A 423 -20.85 22.02 13.78
CA THR A 423 -20.99 21.93 15.23
C THR A 423 -19.65 21.73 15.94
N GLY A 424 -18.60 21.42 15.18
CA GLY A 424 -17.23 21.27 15.68
C GLY A 424 -16.22 21.37 14.54
N GLY A 425 -14.95 21.18 14.85
CA GLY A 425 -13.86 21.26 13.88
C GLY A 425 -13.35 22.66 13.60
N THR A 426 -12.43 22.78 12.64
CA THR A 426 -11.73 24.04 12.35
C THR A 426 -11.59 24.26 10.84
N ILE A 427 -11.95 25.48 10.41
CA ILE A 427 -11.72 26.00 9.06
C ILE A 427 -10.71 27.14 9.17
N THR A 428 -9.47 26.92 8.72
CA THR A 428 -8.36 27.87 8.97
C THR A 428 -7.33 27.88 7.84
N GLY A 429 -6.64 28.99 7.67
CA GLY A 429 -5.54 29.09 6.70
C GLY A 429 -5.96 28.95 5.24
N ASN A 430 -7.25 28.95 4.94
CA ASN A 430 -7.75 28.85 3.57
C ASN A 430 -7.70 30.24 2.90
N ASN A 431 -7.54 30.23 1.58
CA ASN A 431 -7.32 31.45 0.82
C ASN A 431 -8.26 31.55 -0.40
N THR A 432 -8.57 32.77 -0.80
CA THR A 432 -9.11 33.09 -2.11
C THR A 432 -8.20 34.09 -2.82
N SER A 433 -7.98 33.91 -4.10
CA SER A 433 -7.21 34.85 -4.93
C SER A 433 -7.97 36.14 -5.22
N ALA A 434 -9.29 36.13 -5.08
CA ALA A 434 -10.14 37.30 -5.32
C ALA A 434 -9.92 38.41 -4.27
N THR A 435 -10.01 39.64 -4.72
CA THR A 435 -9.86 40.84 -3.89
C THR A 435 -11.16 41.58 -3.65
N ASP A 436 -12.20 41.27 -4.42
CA ASP A 436 -13.52 41.88 -4.35
C ASP A 436 -14.43 41.23 -3.27
N ASN A 437 -15.66 41.78 -3.09
CA ASN A 437 -16.57 41.29 -2.06
C ASN A 437 -17.36 40.04 -2.46
N SER A 438 -17.06 39.39 -3.57
CA SER A 438 -17.73 38.16 -4.04
C SER A 438 -17.10 36.86 -3.57
N SER A 439 -16.17 36.93 -2.61
CA SER A 439 -15.43 35.74 -2.14
C SER A 439 -15.01 35.85 -0.68
N ALA A 440 -14.71 34.68 -0.07
CA ALA A 440 -14.19 34.60 1.28
C ALA A 440 -13.08 33.55 1.38
N GLY A 441 -12.04 33.82 2.16
CA GLY A 441 -10.98 32.83 2.42
C GLY A 441 -11.49 31.64 3.19
N GLY A 442 -12.36 31.84 4.18
CA GLY A 442 -12.96 30.76 4.97
C GLY A 442 -14.18 30.15 4.31
N ILE A 443 -15.34 30.80 4.48
CA ILE A 443 -16.63 30.35 3.98
C ILE A 443 -17.29 31.43 3.16
N PHE A 444 -17.67 31.07 1.94
CA PHE A 444 -18.57 31.90 1.12
C PHE A 444 -19.93 31.22 0.97
N MET A 445 -21.03 31.97 1.15
CA MET A 445 -22.34 31.35 1.16
C MET A 445 -23.37 32.10 0.32
N ASN A 446 -24.12 31.34 -0.49
CA ASN A 446 -25.37 31.72 -1.12
C ASN A 446 -26.55 30.86 -0.64
N GLY A 447 -26.30 29.87 0.19
CA GLY A 447 -27.26 28.91 0.74
C GLY A 447 -27.47 29.08 2.24
N THR A 448 -27.76 28.00 2.92
CA THR A 448 -28.00 27.97 4.36
C THR A 448 -26.78 27.49 5.12
N ILE A 449 -26.37 28.22 6.15
CA ILE A 449 -25.30 27.83 7.07
C ILE A 449 -25.78 27.91 8.52
N THR A 450 -25.40 26.91 9.31
CA THR A 450 -25.58 26.89 10.76
C THR A 450 -24.23 26.58 11.41
N VAL A 451 -23.78 27.47 12.30
CA VAL A 451 -22.54 27.28 13.05
C VAL A 451 -22.86 27.32 14.55
N SER A 452 -22.42 26.29 15.27
CA SER A 452 -22.69 26.16 16.71
C SER A 452 -21.60 25.34 17.39
N GLY A 453 -21.74 25.11 18.69
CA GLY A 453 -20.85 24.23 19.45
C GLY A 453 -19.39 24.72 19.52
N ALA A 454 -18.45 23.83 19.28
CA ALA A 454 -17.01 24.08 19.33
C ALA A 454 -16.39 24.44 17.96
N ALA A 455 -17.21 24.83 16.98
CA ALA A 455 -16.77 25.21 15.64
C ALA A 455 -15.84 26.44 15.65
N LYS A 456 -14.79 26.40 14.82
CA LYS A 456 -13.82 27.50 14.67
C LYS A 456 -13.62 27.85 13.19
N ILE A 457 -13.81 29.13 12.85
CA ILE A 457 -13.56 29.67 11.51
C ILE A 457 -12.63 30.86 11.70
N ILE A 458 -11.33 30.63 11.57
CA ILE A 458 -10.30 31.59 11.98
C ILE A 458 -9.16 31.64 10.97
N ASP A 459 -8.43 32.75 10.94
CA ASP A 459 -7.17 32.92 10.21
C ASP A 459 -7.25 32.50 8.72
N ASN A 460 -8.36 32.83 8.06
CA ASN A 460 -8.51 32.63 6.63
C ASN A 460 -8.15 33.91 5.86
N TRP A 461 -7.70 33.77 4.62
CA TRP A 461 -7.06 34.82 3.84
C TRP A 461 -7.87 35.20 2.60
N LYS A 462 -7.80 36.49 2.23
CA LYS A 462 -8.43 37.01 1.01
C LYS A 462 -7.45 37.95 0.30
N GLY A 463 -7.14 37.65 -0.96
CA GLY A 463 -6.19 38.45 -1.76
C GLY A 463 -4.82 38.61 -1.08
N GLY A 464 -4.36 37.63 -0.33
CA GLY A 464 -3.10 37.68 0.43
C GLY A 464 -3.15 38.47 1.74
N THR A 465 -4.32 39.01 2.16
CA THR A 465 -4.51 39.71 3.43
C THR A 465 -5.40 38.92 4.38
N GLN A 466 -5.05 38.94 5.67
CA GLN A 466 -5.84 38.27 6.70
C GLN A 466 -7.13 39.02 6.94
N ALA A 467 -8.29 38.53 6.50
CA ALA A 467 -9.62 39.06 6.87
C ALA A 467 -10.81 38.39 6.18
N GLY A 468 -10.70 37.20 5.62
CA GLY A 468 -11.76 36.61 4.80
C GLY A 468 -12.41 35.38 5.40
N SER A 469 -12.74 35.41 6.72
CA SER A 469 -13.22 34.15 7.35
C SER A 469 -14.64 33.76 6.92
N VAL A 470 -15.58 34.70 6.84
CA VAL A 470 -16.97 34.46 6.37
C VAL A 470 -17.45 35.63 5.53
N TYR A 471 -18.15 35.34 4.44
CA TYR A 471 -18.83 36.33 3.61
C TYR A 471 -20.19 35.80 3.15
#